data_9c4b0a5a3568344d2d57cd6a463dd2a6
#
_entry.id   9c4b0a5a3568344d2d57cd6a463dd2a6
#
_cell.length_a   1.000
_cell.length_b   1.000
_cell.length_c   1.000
_cell.angle_alpha   90.00
_cell.angle_beta   90.00
_cell.angle_gamma   90.00
#
_symmetry.space_group_name_H-M   'P 1'
#
loop_
_entity.id
_entity.type
_entity.pdbx_description
1 polymer ?
#
loop_
_entity_poly.entity_id
_entity_poly.type
_entity_poly.pdbx_seq_one_letter_code
_entity_poly.pdbx_strand_id
1 'polypeptide(L)'
;ESDEANGGTFLGKICIEWEKAQDNIPDTVRKVLVRTGIVLAEEGGALDQYRPLLNLRMAPYFGGGKPYMSWITIDDLSNMFLHGIESNISGTYNAVGDLPVNSKEFAKAFIRSQSKWAVSRSVPNFAVKLMLGEMSAVVLESQFVSNEKIKATGFDFKAKTIDEAFEQIKK
;
A
#
# COMPACT_ATOMS: atom_id res chain seq x y z
N GLU A 1 1.87 -3.84 14.21
CA GLU A 1 0.60 -4.59 14.18
C GLU A 1 -0.10 -4.57 15.54
N SER A 2 0.60 -4.29 16.61
CA SER A 2 0.04 -4.02 17.94
C SER A 2 -0.36 -2.55 18.14
N ASP A 3 0.07 -1.67 17.23
CA ASP A 3 -0.17 -0.24 17.38
C ASP A 3 -1.63 0.10 17.03
N GLU A 4 -2.22 0.98 17.83
CA GLU A 4 -3.51 1.55 17.54
C GLU A 4 -3.43 2.51 16.35
N ALA A 5 -4.54 2.66 15.61
CA ALA A 5 -4.60 3.63 14.53
C ALA A 5 -4.39 5.06 15.09
N ASN A 6 -3.60 5.87 14.40
CA ASN A 6 -3.33 7.25 14.82
C ASN A 6 -4.57 8.14 14.61
N GLY A 7 -5.29 8.43 15.68
CA GLY A 7 -6.47 9.31 15.67
C GLY A 7 -6.18 10.78 15.44
N GLY A 8 -4.92 11.19 15.28
CA GLY A 8 -4.53 12.60 15.05
C GLY A 8 -4.85 13.10 13.64
N THR A 9 -5.10 12.22 12.66
CA THR A 9 -5.42 12.58 11.27
C THR A 9 -6.86 12.22 10.92
N PHE A 10 -7.41 12.84 9.88
CA PHE A 10 -8.75 12.50 9.36
C PHE A 10 -8.84 11.01 8.96
N LEU A 11 -7.87 10.53 8.19
CA LEU A 11 -7.83 9.13 7.76
C LEU A 11 -7.66 8.16 8.93
N GLY A 12 -6.84 8.51 9.92
CA GLY A 12 -6.68 7.71 11.12
C GLY A 12 -7.97 7.56 11.91
N LYS A 13 -8.78 8.62 12.01
CA LYS A 13 -10.11 8.56 12.64
C LYS A 13 -11.05 7.60 11.89
N ILE A 14 -11.07 7.66 10.56
CA ILE A 14 -11.86 6.73 9.74
C ILE A 14 -11.44 5.28 9.99
N CYS A 15 -10.14 5.00 9.99
CA CYS A 15 -9.62 3.65 10.26
C CYS A 15 -10.04 3.15 11.66
N ILE A 16 -9.99 4.01 12.68
CA ILE A 16 -10.45 3.67 14.03
C ILE A 16 -11.95 3.29 14.03
N GLU A 17 -12.79 4.08 13.37
CA GLU A 17 -14.22 3.79 13.30
C GLU A 17 -14.51 2.51 12.50
N TRP A 18 -13.77 2.21 11.44
CA TRP A 18 -13.88 0.95 10.72
C TRP A 18 -13.46 -0.25 11.58
N GLU A 19 -12.38 -0.13 12.34
CA GLU A 19 -11.94 -1.20 13.25
C GLU A 19 -12.95 -1.42 14.38
N LYS A 20 -13.56 -0.37 14.94
CA LYS A 20 -14.62 -0.48 15.94
C LYS A 20 -15.91 -1.12 15.43
N ALA A 21 -16.21 -1.04 14.14
CA ALA A 21 -17.42 -1.61 13.57
C ALA A 21 -17.55 -3.14 13.82
N GLN A 22 -16.41 -3.82 14.07
CA GLN A 22 -16.41 -5.25 14.42
C GLN A 22 -16.56 -5.54 15.92
N ASP A 23 -16.58 -4.53 16.81
CA ASP A 23 -16.62 -4.74 18.27
C ASP A 23 -17.89 -5.49 18.71
N ASN A 24 -18.97 -5.30 17.96
CA ASN A 24 -20.24 -5.98 18.22
C ASN A 24 -20.34 -7.42 17.68
N ILE A 25 -19.31 -7.93 17.00
CA ILE A 25 -19.28 -9.31 16.52
C ILE A 25 -19.02 -10.24 17.71
N PRO A 26 -19.84 -11.28 17.95
CA PRO A 26 -19.63 -12.21 19.05
C PRO A 26 -18.23 -12.84 19.06
N ASP A 27 -17.68 -13.13 20.24
CA ASP A 27 -16.36 -13.76 20.40
C ASP A 27 -16.31 -15.20 19.87
N THR A 28 -17.46 -15.82 19.63
CA THR A 28 -17.57 -17.12 18.96
C THR A 28 -17.22 -17.06 17.46
N VAL A 29 -17.20 -15.87 16.89
CA VAL A 29 -16.83 -15.63 15.48
C VAL A 29 -15.34 -15.24 15.41
N ARG A 30 -14.57 -15.99 14.64
CA ARG A 30 -13.16 -15.69 14.40
C ARG A 30 -13.03 -14.43 13.56
N LYS A 31 -12.29 -13.44 14.07
CA LYS A 31 -12.08 -12.13 13.44
C LYS A 31 -10.66 -12.04 12.90
N VAL A 32 -10.53 -11.64 11.63
CA VAL A 32 -9.24 -11.30 11.00
C VAL A 32 -9.36 -9.92 10.40
N LEU A 33 -8.60 -8.97 10.94
CA LEU A 33 -8.48 -7.61 10.42
C LEU A 33 -7.28 -7.53 9.49
N VAL A 34 -7.51 -6.94 8.32
CA VAL A 34 -6.46 -6.72 7.32
C VAL A 34 -6.25 -5.23 7.11
N ARG A 35 -5.15 -4.69 7.65
CA ARG A 35 -4.72 -3.31 7.41
C ARG A 35 -3.94 -3.26 6.12
N THR A 36 -4.56 -2.73 5.08
CA THR A 36 -4.05 -2.80 3.72
C THR A 36 -3.19 -1.59 3.38
N GLY A 37 -1.99 -1.84 2.84
CA GLY A 37 -1.13 -0.82 2.26
C GLY A 37 -1.60 -0.36 0.87
N ILE A 38 -0.71 0.26 0.10
CA ILE A 38 -1.01 0.72 -1.27
C ILE A 38 -1.13 -0.49 -2.19
N VAL A 39 -2.35 -0.76 -2.67
CA VAL A 39 -2.62 -1.90 -3.56
C VAL A 39 -2.18 -1.59 -4.98
N LEU A 40 -1.37 -2.49 -5.54
CA LEU A 40 -0.90 -2.44 -6.92
C LEU A 40 -1.69 -3.44 -7.76
N ALA A 41 -2.36 -2.94 -8.79
CA ALA A 41 -3.13 -3.74 -9.75
C ALA A 41 -2.88 -3.23 -11.17
N GLU A 42 -3.12 -4.07 -12.17
CA GLU A 42 -3.01 -3.66 -13.58
C GLU A 42 -4.04 -2.60 -13.92
N GLU A 43 -5.27 -2.76 -13.45
CA GLU A 43 -6.36 -1.80 -13.63
C GLU A 43 -6.84 -1.30 -12.28
N GLY A 44 -7.17 -0.01 -12.20
CA GLY A 44 -7.63 0.63 -10.98
C GLY A 44 -6.51 1.00 -10.00
N GLY A 45 -6.93 1.51 -8.85
CA GLY A 45 -6.04 1.80 -7.72
C GLY A 45 -5.02 2.90 -7.96
N ALA A 46 -3.90 2.80 -7.25
CA ALA A 46 -2.88 3.85 -7.24
C ALA A 46 -2.21 4.07 -8.60
N LEU A 47 -2.05 3.01 -9.40
CA LEU A 47 -1.32 3.09 -10.67
C LEU A 47 -2.07 3.86 -11.76
N ASP A 48 -3.40 3.90 -11.71
CA ASP A 48 -4.19 4.68 -12.66
C ASP A 48 -3.90 6.18 -12.58
N GLN A 49 -3.44 6.66 -11.43
CA GLN A 49 -3.03 8.06 -11.26
C GLN A 49 -1.67 8.33 -11.92
N TYR A 50 -0.81 7.32 -12.06
CA TYR A 50 0.51 7.45 -12.69
C TYR A 50 0.47 7.28 -14.21
N ARG A 51 -0.43 6.45 -14.76
CA ARG A 51 -0.49 6.11 -16.19
C ARG A 51 -0.65 7.30 -17.13
N PRO A 52 -1.56 8.27 -16.88
CA PRO A 52 -1.69 9.45 -17.73
C PRO A 52 -0.39 10.27 -17.79
N LEU A 53 0.32 10.36 -16.65
CA LEU A 53 1.57 11.10 -16.56
C LEU A 53 2.71 10.41 -17.30
N LEU A 54 2.71 9.08 -17.37
CA LEU A 54 3.65 8.33 -18.20
C LEU A 54 3.46 8.60 -19.70
N ASN A 55 2.23 8.82 -20.16
CA ASN A 55 1.98 9.21 -21.55
C ASN A 55 2.62 10.58 -21.86
N LEU A 56 2.77 11.43 -20.84
CA LEU A 56 3.51 12.68 -20.89
C LEU A 56 5.02 12.50 -20.59
N ARG A 57 5.51 11.25 -20.54
CA ARG A 57 6.89 10.88 -20.23
C ARG A 57 7.37 11.37 -18.85
N MET A 58 6.46 11.43 -17.89
CA MET A 58 6.72 11.84 -16.52
C MET A 58 6.26 10.79 -15.53
N ALA A 59 7.09 10.49 -14.53
CA ALA A 59 6.69 9.73 -13.35
C ALA A 59 7.03 10.56 -12.12
N PRO A 60 6.02 11.15 -11.47
CA PRO A 60 6.24 11.99 -10.32
C PRO A 60 6.66 11.17 -9.10
N TYR A 61 7.47 11.78 -8.24
CA TYR A 61 7.69 11.33 -6.88
C TYR A 61 7.43 12.49 -5.90
N PHE A 62 7.06 12.14 -4.68
CA PHE A 62 6.56 13.08 -3.68
C PHE A 62 7.51 13.21 -2.50
N GLY A 63 7.34 14.27 -1.70
CA GLY A 63 8.14 14.47 -0.48
C GLY A 63 9.66 14.51 -0.70
N GLY A 64 10.11 15.01 -1.86
CA GLY A 64 11.52 14.94 -2.23
C GLY A 64 12.05 13.52 -2.46
N GLY A 65 11.15 12.55 -2.60
CA GLY A 65 11.46 11.13 -2.81
C GLY A 65 11.79 10.35 -1.55
N LYS A 66 11.69 10.98 -0.37
CA LYS A 66 12.06 10.36 0.91
C LYS A 66 10.96 9.49 1.54
N PRO A 67 9.66 9.84 1.47
CA PRO A 67 8.61 9.04 2.11
C PRO A 67 8.63 7.60 1.63
N TYR A 68 8.55 6.66 2.56
CA TYR A 68 8.39 5.25 2.27
C TYR A 68 6.92 4.93 1.98
N MET A 69 6.73 4.00 1.06
CA MET A 69 5.43 3.50 0.61
C MET A 69 5.38 2.00 0.88
N SER A 70 4.48 1.58 1.74
CA SER A 70 4.18 0.17 1.98
C SER A 70 3.14 -0.27 0.96
N TRP A 71 3.53 -1.11 0.04
CA TRP A 71 2.73 -1.59 -1.10
C TRP A 71 2.40 -3.08 -0.96
N ILE A 72 1.39 -3.54 -1.68
CA ILE A 72 1.06 -4.96 -1.86
C ILE A 72 0.45 -5.16 -3.25
N THR A 73 0.67 -6.31 -3.89
CA THR A 73 -0.02 -6.64 -5.14
C THR A 73 -1.46 -7.10 -4.85
N ILE A 74 -2.36 -6.90 -5.81
CA ILE A 74 -3.75 -7.38 -5.67
C ILE A 74 -3.82 -8.90 -5.49
N ASP A 75 -2.92 -9.64 -6.13
CA ASP A 75 -2.84 -11.11 -6.03
C ASP A 75 -2.41 -11.55 -4.62
N ASP A 76 -1.36 -10.91 -4.06
CA ASP A 76 -0.90 -11.23 -2.71
C ASP A 76 -1.94 -10.83 -1.66
N LEU A 77 -2.62 -9.68 -1.86
CA LEU A 77 -3.73 -9.29 -1.00
C LEU A 77 -4.87 -10.32 -1.04
N SER A 78 -5.25 -10.77 -2.22
CA SER A 78 -6.29 -11.80 -2.40
C SER A 78 -5.90 -13.12 -1.75
N ASN A 79 -4.65 -13.55 -1.93
CA ASN A 79 -4.12 -14.75 -1.28
C ASN A 79 -4.07 -14.61 0.25
N MET A 80 -3.78 -13.42 0.76
CA MET A 80 -3.80 -13.14 2.20
C MET A 80 -5.21 -13.27 2.79
N PHE A 81 -6.25 -12.81 2.08
CA PHE A 81 -7.64 -13.05 2.49
C PHE A 81 -7.99 -14.55 2.48
N LEU A 82 -7.58 -15.29 1.45
CA LEU A 82 -7.77 -16.74 1.39
C LEU A 82 -7.05 -17.43 2.56
N HIS A 83 -5.80 -17.06 2.83
CA HIS A 83 -5.06 -17.57 3.98
C HIS A 83 -5.79 -17.29 5.30
N GLY A 84 -6.37 -16.10 5.46
CA GLY A 84 -7.18 -15.74 6.61
C GLY A 84 -8.44 -16.60 6.77
N ILE A 85 -9.05 -17.03 5.65
CA ILE A 85 -10.24 -17.89 5.65
C ILE A 85 -9.86 -19.34 5.97
N GLU A 86 -8.83 -19.87 5.31
CA GLU A 86 -8.46 -21.29 5.34
C GLU A 86 -7.64 -21.68 6.59
N SER A 87 -6.91 -20.75 7.18
CA SER A 87 -6.13 -20.98 8.39
C SER A 87 -6.90 -20.61 9.68
N ASN A 88 -6.36 -21.00 10.84
CA ASN A 88 -6.94 -20.68 12.15
C ASN A 88 -6.38 -19.38 12.75
N ILE A 89 -5.88 -18.45 11.92
CA ILE A 89 -5.37 -17.16 12.41
C ILE A 89 -6.49 -16.25 12.87
N SER A 90 -6.18 -15.37 13.83
CA SER A 90 -7.11 -14.34 14.32
C SER A 90 -6.34 -13.07 14.71
N GLY A 91 -7.05 -11.94 14.76
CA GLY A 91 -6.49 -10.64 15.12
C GLY A 91 -6.12 -9.78 13.92
N THR A 92 -5.30 -8.76 14.13
CA THR A 92 -4.95 -7.74 13.14
C THR A 92 -3.64 -8.08 12.44
N TYR A 93 -3.62 -7.96 11.12
CA TYR A 93 -2.46 -8.21 10.26
C TYR A 93 -2.28 -7.08 9.25
N ASN A 94 -1.02 -6.72 8.99
CA ASN A 94 -0.69 -5.75 7.95
C ASN A 94 -0.51 -6.45 6.61
N ALA A 95 -1.31 -6.05 5.63
CA ALA A 95 -1.22 -6.49 4.24
C ALA A 95 -0.30 -5.56 3.45
N VAL A 96 1.00 -5.76 3.60
CA VAL A 96 2.05 -5.01 2.91
C VAL A 96 3.15 -5.97 2.47
N GLY A 97 3.77 -5.70 1.32
CA GLY A 97 4.90 -6.49 0.80
C GLY A 97 6.15 -6.39 1.67
N ASP A 98 7.12 -7.26 1.40
CA ASP A 98 8.31 -7.43 2.24
C ASP A 98 9.22 -6.20 2.31
N LEU A 99 9.33 -5.44 1.23
CA LEU A 99 10.29 -4.35 1.10
C LEU A 99 9.58 -3.05 0.73
N PRO A 100 9.17 -2.23 1.72
CA PRO A 100 8.72 -0.88 1.45
C PRO A 100 9.79 -0.09 0.68
N VAL A 101 9.37 0.68 -0.31
CA VAL A 101 10.27 1.50 -1.13
C VAL A 101 9.98 2.98 -0.92
N ASN A 102 11.00 3.82 -1.07
CA ASN A 102 10.74 5.26 -1.06
C ASN A 102 10.05 5.72 -2.36
N SER A 103 9.38 6.87 -2.29
CA SER A 103 8.59 7.43 -3.39
C SER A 103 9.39 7.58 -4.70
N LYS A 104 10.68 7.92 -4.62
CA LYS A 104 11.54 8.05 -5.80
C LYS A 104 11.85 6.70 -6.43
N GLU A 105 12.13 5.68 -5.62
CA GLU A 105 12.40 4.32 -6.11
C GLU A 105 11.14 3.69 -6.70
N PHE A 106 9.98 3.91 -6.09
CA PHE A 106 8.69 3.51 -6.64
C PHE A 106 8.49 4.07 -8.06
N ALA A 107 8.66 5.39 -8.23
CA ALA A 107 8.52 6.03 -9.54
C ALA A 107 9.49 5.46 -10.59
N LYS A 108 10.74 5.17 -10.21
CA LYS A 108 11.73 4.55 -11.10
C LYS A 108 11.36 3.11 -11.46
N ALA A 109 10.93 2.30 -10.49
CA ALA A 109 10.49 0.93 -10.72
C ALA A 109 9.29 0.90 -11.66
N PHE A 110 8.34 1.82 -11.47
CA PHE A 110 7.21 1.97 -12.37
C PHE A 110 7.64 2.32 -13.80
N ILE A 111 8.60 3.24 -13.98
CA ILE A 111 9.16 3.53 -15.33
C ILE A 111 9.78 2.28 -15.94
N ARG A 112 10.63 1.56 -15.20
CA ARG A 112 11.27 0.32 -15.68
C ARG A 112 10.23 -0.68 -16.16
N SER A 113 9.17 -0.86 -15.36
CA SER A 113 8.11 -1.82 -15.66
C SER A 113 7.37 -1.51 -16.96
N GLN A 114 7.19 -0.27 -17.33
CA GLN A 114 6.35 0.12 -18.47
C GLN A 114 7.06 0.09 -19.83
N SER A 115 8.35 -0.27 -19.87
CA SER A 115 9.18 -0.26 -21.09
C SER A 115 9.12 1.08 -21.88
N LYS A 116 8.75 2.16 -21.21
CA LYS A 116 8.62 3.51 -21.77
C LYS A 116 9.73 4.39 -21.21
N TRP A 117 10.33 5.17 -22.08
CA TRP A 117 11.25 6.21 -21.64
C TRP A 117 10.44 7.33 -20.95
N ALA A 118 10.73 7.59 -19.68
CA ALA A 118 10.13 8.67 -18.92
C ALA A 118 11.14 9.24 -17.91
N VAL A 119 10.91 10.49 -17.49
CA VAL A 119 11.75 11.18 -16.50
C VAL A 119 11.02 11.21 -15.16
N SER A 120 11.70 10.75 -14.12
CA SER A 120 11.21 10.88 -12.75
C SER A 120 11.49 12.30 -12.23
N ARG A 121 10.44 13.01 -11.80
CA ARG A 121 10.55 14.39 -11.27
C ARG A 121 9.86 14.56 -9.93
N SER A 122 10.46 15.39 -9.07
CA SER A 122 9.86 15.76 -7.80
C SER A 122 8.68 16.71 -8.01
N VAL A 123 7.56 16.41 -7.33
CA VAL A 123 6.44 17.35 -7.21
C VAL A 123 6.60 18.14 -5.91
N PRO A 124 6.54 19.48 -5.95
CA PRO A 124 6.60 20.28 -4.75
C PRO A 124 5.45 19.97 -3.78
N ASN A 125 5.75 19.89 -2.49
CA ASN A 125 4.77 19.51 -1.46
C ASN A 125 3.53 20.43 -1.44
N PHE A 126 3.70 21.71 -1.72
CA PHE A 126 2.57 22.65 -1.77
C PHE A 126 1.58 22.30 -2.89
N ALA A 127 2.09 21.88 -4.06
CA ALA A 127 1.25 21.46 -5.18
C ALA A 127 0.49 20.16 -4.85
N VAL A 128 1.14 19.21 -4.19
CA VAL A 128 0.49 17.97 -3.72
C VAL A 128 -0.63 18.28 -2.73
N LYS A 129 -0.37 19.17 -1.75
CA LYS A 129 -1.39 19.60 -0.78
C LYS A 129 -2.56 20.32 -1.43
N LEU A 130 -2.29 21.16 -2.42
CA LEU A 130 -3.34 21.88 -3.16
C LEU A 130 -4.23 20.93 -3.97
N MET A 131 -3.65 19.89 -4.59
CA MET A 131 -4.38 18.92 -5.42
C MET A 131 -5.13 17.87 -4.61
N LEU A 132 -4.53 17.35 -3.54
CA LEU A 132 -5.03 16.20 -2.78
C LEU A 132 -5.65 16.59 -1.43
N GLY A 133 -5.48 17.85 -0.98
CA GLY A 133 -5.98 18.27 0.33
C GLY A 133 -5.45 17.37 1.46
N GLU A 134 -6.33 16.88 2.32
CA GLU A 134 -5.99 15.99 3.43
C GLU A 134 -5.45 14.62 2.96
N MET A 135 -5.83 14.16 1.77
CA MET A 135 -5.29 12.94 1.17
C MET A 135 -3.79 13.04 0.83
N SER A 136 -3.22 14.25 0.83
CA SER A 136 -1.78 14.45 0.62
C SER A 136 -0.92 13.73 1.67
N ALA A 137 -1.44 13.48 2.86
CA ALA A 137 -0.77 12.73 3.92
C ALA A 137 -0.36 11.32 3.44
N VAL A 138 -1.19 10.64 2.65
CA VAL A 138 -0.93 9.29 2.11
C VAL A 138 0.38 9.23 1.31
N VAL A 139 0.71 10.30 0.59
CA VAL A 139 1.89 10.34 -0.30
C VAL A 139 3.07 11.16 0.25
N LEU A 140 2.83 12.02 1.22
CA LEU A 140 3.85 12.88 1.82
C LEU A 140 4.40 12.35 3.15
N GLU A 141 3.63 11.53 3.86
CA GLU A 141 4.06 10.92 5.11
C GLU A 141 4.69 9.54 4.82
N SER A 142 5.72 9.23 5.60
CA SER A 142 6.44 7.98 5.46
C SER A 142 5.69 6.86 6.18
N GLN A 143 5.38 5.78 5.48
CA GLN A 143 4.73 4.60 6.02
C GLN A 143 5.65 3.39 5.83
N PHE A 144 6.42 3.10 6.86
CA PHE A 144 7.26 1.91 6.92
C PHE A 144 6.58 0.88 7.82
N VAL A 145 5.79 -0.01 7.22
CA VAL A 145 4.90 -0.94 7.94
C VAL A 145 5.49 -2.35 7.89
N SER A 146 5.52 -3.04 9.04
CA SER A 146 5.98 -4.43 9.16
C SER A 146 4.88 -5.43 8.77
N ASN A 147 5.28 -6.53 8.15
CA ASN A 147 4.44 -7.69 7.82
C ASN A 147 4.88 -8.99 8.53
N GLU A 148 5.75 -8.87 9.52
CA GLU A 148 6.35 -9.99 10.23
C GLU A 148 5.30 -10.94 10.85
N LYS A 149 4.21 -10.39 11.38
CA LYS A 149 3.15 -11.16 12.03
C LYS A 149 2.42 -12.09 11.05
N ILE A 150 2.09 -11.62 9.84
CA ILE A 150 1.45 -12.49 8.85
C ILE A 150 2.42 -13.54 8.32
N LYS A 151 3.69 -13.19 8.13
CA LYS A 151 4.73 -14.14 7.73
C LYS A 151 4.93 -15.26 8.77
N ALA A 152 4.86 -14.91 10.05
CA ALA A 152 4.95 -15.88 11.15
C ALA A 152 3.80 -16.92 11.12
N THR A 153 2.71 -16.67 10.42
CA THR A 153 1.61 -17.62 10.22
C THR A 153 1.84 -18.60 9.07
N GLY A 154 2.98 -18.49 8.38
CA GLY A 154 3.31 -19.31 7.20
C GLY A 154 2.83 -18.70 5.87
N PHE A 155 2.32 -17.46 5.88
CA PHE A 155 2.00 -16.76 4.64
C PHE A 155 3.27 -16.36 3.88
N ASP A 156 3.32 -16.67 2.58
CA ASP A 156 4.44 -16.33 1.70
C ASP A 156 3.98 -15.41 0.56
N PHE A 157 4.56 -14.21 0.52
CA PHE A 157 4.31 -13.24 -0.54
C PHE A 157 4.96 -13.71 -1.85
N LYS A 158 4.25 -13.62 -2.97
CA LYS A 158 4.78 -13.96 -4.29
C LYS A 158 5.72 -12.87 -4.82
N ALA A 159 5.36 -11.60 -4.62
CA ALA A 159 6.22 -10.48 -4.97
C ALA A 159 7.08 -10.07 -3.76
N LYS A 160 8.37 -10.32 -3.84
CA LYS A 160 9.35 -9.96 -2.77
C LYS A 160 9.89 -8.54 -2.94
N THR A 161 9.94 -8.05 -4.17
CA THR A 161 10.46 -6.73 -4.53
C THR A 161 9.43 -5.93 -5.33
N ILE A 162 9.61 -4.61 -5.38
CA ILE A 162 8.73 -3.75 -6.17
C ILE A 162 8.80 -4.04 -7.67
N ASP A 163 9.96 -4.45 -8.17
CA ASP A 163 10.12 -4.83 -9.57
C ASP A 163 9.34 -6.13 -9.88
N GLU A 164 9.44 -7.15 -9.03
CA GLU A 164 8.62 -8.38 -9.13
C GLU A 164 7.12 -8.08 -9.04
N ALA A 165 6.71 -7.15 -8.16
CA ALA A 165 5.33 -6.73 -8.06
C ALA A 165 4.83 -6.14 -9.38
N PHE A 166 5.62 -5.27 -10.01
CA PHE A 166 5.28 -4.71 -11.31
C PHE A 166 5.29 -5.72 -12.46
N GLU A 167 6.07 -6.79 -12.37
CA GLU A 167 6.03 -7.89 -13.33
C GLU A 167 4.78 -8.77 -13.14
N GLN A 168 4.41 -9.03 -11.88
CA GLN A 168 3.24 -9.83 -11.53
C GLN A 168 1.93 -9.21 -12.03
N ILE A 169 1.74 -7.90 -11.84
CA ILE A 169 0.51 -7.19 -12.21
C ILE A 169 0.34 -6.92 -13.71
N LYS A 170 1.33 -7.24 -14.54
CA LYS A 170 1.26 -7.11 -16.01
C LYS A 170 0.70 -8.36 -16.72
N LYS A 171 0.49 -9.44 -15.98
CA LYS A 171 0.00 -10.70 -16.51
C LYS A 171 -1.52 -10.74 -16.61
#